data_20a170017f2c7cbbda003f06d6023aeb
#
_entry.id   20a170017f2c7cbbda003f06d6023aeb
#
_cell.length_a   1.000
_cell.length_b   1.000
_cell.length_c   1.000
_cell.angle_alpha   90.00
_cell.angle_beta   90.00
_cell.angle_gamma   90.00
#
_symmetry.space_group_name_H-M   'P 1'
#
loop_
_entity.id
_entity.type
_entity.pdbx_description
1 polymer ?
#
loop_
_entity_poly.entity_id
_entity_poly.type
_entity_poly.pdbx_seq_one_letter_code
_entity_poly.pdbx_strand_id
1 'polypeptide(L)'
;AGSSEAGSSAAEATGDKVITVGASPSPHAEILEAAKDALKAEGYELKVVEYTDYVQPNLALESKSLDANYFQHLPYLENFNKERGTKLVSVAAIHYEPFGIYAGKSKDLKNLPDGAKIAVPNDVTNEARALLLLADQGLITLKDNTDINATKQDIVENPHKIEIVEVEAAQVPRSLQDVDFGVVNGNFAIASGLKVADALATEAADSVAAKTYANIVVVREGDENSEKTQALVKALTTAEIKQFIENKYQGAVVPIF
;
A
#
# COMPACT_ATOMS: atom_id res chain seq x y z
N ALA A 1 -30.31 33.62 19.61
CA ALA A 1 -29.15 33.14 20.36
C ALA A 1 -28.95 31.65 20.16
N GLY A 2 -29.96 30.89 20.43
CA GLY A 2 -29.83 29.44 20.31
C GLY A 2 -29.53 28.94 18.92
N SER A 3 -30.04 29.60 17.93
CA SER A 3 -29.79 29.20 16.54
C SER A 3 -28.32 29.43 16.13
N SER A 4 -27.73 30.49 16.59
CA SER A 4 -26.34 30.75 16.26
C SER A 4 -25.42 29.77 16.97
N GLU A 5 -25.83 29.36 18.16
CA GLU A 5 -25.07 28.34 18.88
C GLU A 5 -25.08 27.02 18.15
N ALA A 6 -26.22 26.62 17.64
CA ALA A 6 -26.33 25.39 16.92
C ALA A 6 -25.47 25.44 15.66
N GLY A 7 -25.49 26.53 14.93
CA GLY A 7 -24.66 26.71 13.76
C GLY A 7 -23.16 26.70 14.09
N SER A 8 -22.83 27.38 15.13
CA SER A 8 -21.47 27.48 15.62
C SER A 8 -20.93 26.10 16.04
N SER A 9 -21.72 25.39 16.80
CA SER A 9 -21.37 24.05 17.24
C SER A 9 -21.18 23.09 16.05
N ALA A 10 -22.07 23.18 15.08
CA ALA A 10 -21.96 22.36 13.89
C ALA A 10 -20.68 22.67 13.12
N ALA A 11 -20.35 23.95 12.98
CA ALA A 11 -19.14 24.37 12.30
C ALA A 11 -17.89 23.89 13.04
N GLU A 12 -17.89 24.06 14.37
CA GLU A 12 -16.76 23.60 15.17
C GLU A 12 -16.60 22.08 15.09
N ALA A 13 -17.70 21.36 15.24
CA ALA A 13 -17.68 19.91 15.14
C ALA A 13 -17.15 19.47 13.79
N THR A 14 -17.60 20.15 12.71
CA THR A 14 -17.12 19.84 11.36
C THR A 14 -15.65 20.14 11.22
N GLY A 15 -15.21 21.34 11.67
CA GLY A 15 -13.81 21.76 11.54
C GLY A 15 -12.87 20.92 12.39
N ASP A 16 -13.22 20.75 13.67
CA ASP A 16 -12.34 20.08 14.63
C ASP A 16 -12.56 18.56 14.68
N LYS A 17 -13.73 18.11 14.28
CA LYS A 17 -14.14 16.72 14.45
C LYS A 17 -14.21 15.95 13.13
N VAL A 18 -13.73 16.52 12.06
CA VAL A 18 -13.60 15.82 10.79
C VAL A 18 -12.17 15.30 10.66
N ILE A 19 -12.05 14.00 10.36
CA ILE A 19 -10.76 13.38 10.05
C ILE A 19 -10.78 13.05 8.57
N THR A 20 -9.93 13.72 7.78
CA THR A 20 -9.84 13.50 6.34
C THR A 20 -8.63 12.60 6.07
N VAL A 21 -8.88 11.42 5.50
CA VAL A 21 -7.85 10.41 5.26
C VAL A 21 -7.77 10.09 3.78
N GLY A 22 -6.57 10.21 3.22
CA GLY A 22 -6.31 9.78 1.84
C GLY A 22 -5.98 8.29 1.80
N ALA A 23 -6.54 7.58 0.84
CA ALA A 23 -6.41 6.13 0.77
C ALA A 23 -6.55 5.62 -0.67
N SER A 24 -6.00 4.44 -0.93
CA SER A 24 -6.31 3.72 -2.17
C SER A 24 -7.75 3.18 -2.07
N PRO A 25 -8.45 3.04 -3.20
CA PRO A 25 -9.85 2.60 -3.17
C PRO A 25 -10.07 1.24 -2.50
N SER A 26 -9.17 0.29 -2.73
CA SER A 26 -9.26 -1.05 -2.16
C SER A 26 -7.85 -1.56 -1.86
N PRO A 27 -7.59 -2.14 -0.70
CA PRO A 27 -8.51 -2.37 0.40
C PRO A 27 -8.64 -1.19 1.37
N HIS A 28 -7.79 -0.16 1.23
CA HIS A 28 -7.60 0.88 2.23
C HIS A 28 -8.87 1.68 2.53
N ALA A 29 -9.51 2.23 1.50
CA ALA A 29 -10.75 2.99 1.70
C ALA A 29 -11.86 2.10 2.27
N GLU A 30 -11.92 0.85 1.86
CA GLU A 30 -12.91 -0.11 2.36
C GLU A 30 -12.74 -0.37 3.86
N ILE A 31 -11.49 -0.51 4.29
CA ILE A 31 -11.17 -0.72 5.72
C ILE A 31 -11.53 0.54 6.52
N LEU A 32 -11.20 1.72 5.97
CA LEU A 32 -11.57 2.99 6.61
C LEU A 32 -13.08 3.13 6.74
N GLU A 33 -13.83 2.78 5.71
CA GLU A 33 -15.29 2.85 5.75
C GLU A 33 -15.85 1.94 6.86
N ALA A 34 -15.23 0.78 7.07
CA ALA A 34 -15.63 -0.13 8.15
C ALA A 34 -15.39 0.47 9.55
N ALA A 35 -14.48 1.45 9.67
CA ALA A 35 -14.17 2.10 10.94
C ALA A 35 -15.01 3.36 11.18
N LYS A 36 -15.84 3.73 10.24
CA LYS A 36 -16.60 4.99 10.27
C LYS A 36 -17.51 5.13 11.49
N ASP A 37 -18.23 4.05 11.80
CA ASP A 37 -19.17 4.06 12.93
C ASP A 37 -18.46 4.16 14.28
N ALA A 38 -17.31 3.49 14.42
CA ALA A 38 -16.50 3.58 15.64
C ALA A 38 -15.99 5.01 15.85
N LEU A 39 -15.59 5.70 14.79
CA LEU A 39 -15.16 7.10 14.88
C LEU A 39 -16.32 8.01 15.20
N LYS A 40 -17.48 7.77 14.60
CA LYS A 40 -18.69 8.56 14.88
C LYS A 40 -19.08 8.46 16.35
N ALA A 41 -18.97 7.27 16.93
CA ALA A 41 -19.27 7.05 18.35
C ALA A 41 -18.36 7.89 19.26
N GLU A 42 -17.17 8.25 18.80
CA GLU A 42 -16.25 9.10 19.55
C GLU A 42 -16.34 10.57 19.14
N GLY A 43 -17.34 10.92 18.35
CA GLY A 43 -17.59 12.29 17.95
C GLY A 43 -16.85 12.76 16.71
N TYR A 44 -16.27 11.85 15.92
CA TYR A 44 -15.53 12.21 14.71
C TYR A 44 -16.27 11.78 13.45
N GLU A 45 -16.24 12.64 12.46
CA GLU A 45 -16.71 12.32 11.12
C GLU A 45 -15.51 11.93 10.28
N LEU A 46 -15.51 10.73 9.71
CA LEU A 46 -14.45 10.28 8.82
C LEU A 46 -14.79 10.67 7.38
N LYS A 47 -13.84 11.35 6.73
CA LYS A 47 -13.95 11.68 5.32
C LYS A 47 -12.80 10.99 4.58
N VAL A 48 -13.14 10.08 3.66
CA VAL A 48 -12.16 9.34 2.89
C VAL A 48 -12.01 9.96 1.52
N VAL A 49 -10.76 10.26 1.14
CA VAL A 49 -10.42 10.77 -0.20
C VAL A 49 -9.63 9.69 -0.91
N GLU A 50 -10.15 9.21 -2.03
CA GLU A 50 -9.50 8.11 -2.76
C GLU A 50 -8.50 8.63 -3.79
N TYR A 51 -7.36 7.95 -3.85
CA TYR A 51 -6.29 8.22 -4.80
C TYR A 51 -5.93 6.92 -5.52
N THR A 52 -5.64 7.02 -6.81
CA THR A 52 -5.29 5.86 -7.62
C THR A 52 -3.80 5.77 -7.95
N ASP A 53 -3.00 6.66 -7.37
CA ASP A 53 -1.54 6.66 -7.51
C ASP A 53 -0.88 6.70 -6.14
N TYR A 54 0.45 6.57 -6.10
CA TYR A 54 1.21 6.54 -4.86
C TYR A 54 1.89 7.87 -4.51
N VAL A 55 1.81 8.88 -5.36
CA VAL A 55 2.48 10.17 -5.14
C VAL A 55 1.57 11.18 -4.47
N GLN A 56 0.35 11.32 -4.98
CA GLN A 56 -0.57 12.36 -4.53
C GLN A 56 -0.97 12.29 -3.05
N PRO A 57 -1.18 11.09 -2.45
CA PRO A 57 -1.57 11.07 -1.04
C PRO A 57 -0.55 11.69 -0.09
N ASN A 58 0.74 11.53 -0.37
CA ASN A 58 1.78 12.13 0.47
C ASN A 58 1.88 13.63 0.24
N LEU A 59 1.76 14.08 -1.00
CA LEU A 59 1.76 15.53 -1.28
C LEU A 59 0.55 16.21 -0.64
N ALA A 60 -0.63 15.59 -0.71
CA ALA A 60 -1.84 16.12 -0.10
C ALA A 60 -1.76 16.16 1.42
N LEU A 61 -1.10 15.17 2.03
CA LEU A 61 -0.89 15.16 3.49
C LEU A 61 0.09 16.25 3.89
N GLU A 62 1.21 16.38 3.19
CA GLU A 62 2.20 17.41 3.49
C GLU A 62 1.61 18.82 3.35
N SER A 63 0.76 19.05 2.36
CA SER A 63 0.12 20.34 2.11
C SER A 63 -1.07 20.63 3.03
N LYS A 64 -1.37 19.73 3.96
CA LYS A 64 -2.46 19.86 4.94
C LYS A 64 -3.87 19.73 4.34
N SER A 65 -3.98 19.18 3.13
CA SER A 65 -5.28 18.85 2.55
C SER A 65 -5.89 17.61 3.22
N LEU A 66 -5.06 16.80 3.88
CA LEU A 66 -5.47 15.60 4.61
C LEU A 66 -4.96 15.67 6.04
N ASP A 67 -5.64 14.97 6.95
CA ASP A 67 -5.15 14.78 8.32
C ASP A 67 -4.25 13.56 8.43
N ALA A 68 -4.46 12.56 7.58
CA ALA A 68 -3.68 11.33 7.56
C ALA A 68 -3.78 10.70 6.18
N ASN A 69 -2.92 9.72 5.90
CA ASN A 69 -3.14 8.84 4.78
C ASN A 69 -2.89 7.38 5.17
N TYR A 70 -3.43 6.48 4.36
CA TYR A 70 -3.37 5.05 4.58
C TYR A 70 -3.36 4.38 3.20
N PHE A 71 -2.16 4.06 2.71
CA PHE A 71 -1.99 3.50 1.35
C PHE A 71 -0.61 2.88 1.13
N GLN A 72 0.36 3.06 2.02
CA GLN A 72 1.79 2.82 1.77
C GLN A 72 2.44 1.99 2.87
N HIS A 73 3.62 1.46 2.57
CA HIS A 73 4.47 0.81 3.55
C HIS A 73 5.62 1.74 3.96
N LEU A 74 6.29 1.39 5.05
CA LEU A 74 7.33 2.25 5.62
C LEU A 74 8.52 2.51 4.68
N PRO A 75 9.06 1.51 3.97
CA PRO A 75 10.16 1.80 3.03
C PRO A 75 9.80 2.85 1.97
N TYR A 76 8.56 2.81 1.45
CA TYR A 76 8.10 3.81 0.50
C TYR A 76 8.05 5.19 1.13
N LEU A 77 7.50 5.30 2.35
CA LEU A 77 7.42 6.57 3.06
C LEU A 77 8.80 7.15 3.31
N GLU A 78 9.72 6.35 3.80
CA GLU A 78 11.08 6.82 4.11
C GLU A 78 11.79 7.34 2.88
N ASN A 79 11.68 6.62 1.77
CA ASN A 79 12.26 7.05 0.51
C ASN A 79 11.59 8.32 -0.02
N PHE A 80 10.27 8.41 0.11
CA PHE A 80 9.51 9.60 -0.31
C PHE A 80 9.97 10.83 0.46
N ASN A 81 10.06 10.72 1.79
CA ASN A 81 10.54 11.81 2.64
C ASN A 81 11.94 12.28 2.23
N LYS A 82 12.82 11.32 1.96
CA LYS A 82 14.20 11.60 1.57
C LYS A 82 14.26 12.34 0.23
N GLU A 83 13.53 11.86 -0.75
CA GLU A 83 13.58 12.42 -2.10
C GLU A 83 12.82 13.73 -2.25
N ARG A 84 11.69 13.87 -1.53
CA ARG A 84 10.80 15.02 -1.68
C ARG A 84 10.94 16.05 -0.57
N GLY A 85 11.73 15.77 0.46
CA GLY A 85 11.90 16.68 1.60
C GLY A 85 10.66 16.80 2.47
N THR A 86 9.75 15.83 2.41
CA THR A 86 8.56 15.82 3.24
C THR A 86 8.89 15.30 4.64
N LYS A 87 8.01 15.60 5.61
CA LYS A 87 8.20 15.24 7.02
C LYS A 87 6.96 14.51 7.52
N LEU A 88 6.78 13.32 7.00
CA LEU A 88 5.63 12.49 7.31
C LEU A 88 6.10 11.31 8.17
N VAL A 89 5.25 10.88 9.11
CA VAL A 89 5.61 9.84 10.08
C VAL A 89 4.54 8.77 10.16
N SER A 90 4.98 7.53 10.33
CA SER A 90 4.11 6.38 10.55
C SER A 90 3.66 6.35 12.00
N VAL A 91 2.37 6.10 12.23
CA VAL A 91 1.82 6.02 13.60
C VAL A 91 1.25 4.64 13.93
N ALA A 92 0.96 3.82 12.93
CA ALA A 92 0.46 2.46 13.17
C ALA A 92 0.61 1.61 11.92
N ALA A 93 0.88 0.33 12.12
CA ALA A 93 0.87 -0.67 11.06
C ALA A 93 -0.44 -1.45 11.15
N ILE A 94 -1.14 -1.60 10.05
CA ILE A 94 -2.51 -2.14 10.04
C ILE A 94 -2.59 -3.50 9.36
N HIS A 95 -2.07 -3.61 8.14
CA HIS A 95 -2.21 -4.85 7.38
C HIS A 95 -1.04 -5.05 6.44
N TYR A 96 -0.97 -6.24 5.88
CA TYR A 96 0.01 -6.63 4.88
C TYR A 96 -0.72 -7.15 3.64
N GLU A 97 -0.21 -6.82 2.47
CA GLU A 97 -0.71 -7.31 1.18
C GLU A 97 0.43 -8.07 0.50
N PRO A 98 0.31 -9.38 0.27
CA PRO A 98 1.36 -10.11 -0.42
C PRO A 98 1.61 -9.54 -1.82
N PHE A 99 2.86 -9.29 -2.14
CA PHE A 99 3.28 -8.91 -3.47
C PHE A 99 3.25 -10.18 -4.33
N GLY A 100 2.78 -10.09 -5.57
CA GLY A 100 2.60 -11.28 -6.39
C GLY A 100 3.09 -11.14 -7.82
N ILE A 101 3.49 -12.26 -8.40
CA ILE A 101 3.83 -12.38 -9.81
C ILE A 101 2.60 -12.94 -10.52
N TYR A 102 2.10 -12.25 -11.51
CA TYR A 102 0.89 -12.61 -12.24
C TYR A 102 1.19 -12.93 -13.68
N ALA A 103 0.42 -13.86 -14.25
CA ALA A 103 0.54 -14.25 -15.65
C ALA A 103 0.15 -13.10 -16.58
N GLY A 104 0.95 -12.91 -17.61
CA GLY A 104 0.63 -12.08 -18.77
C GLY A 104 0.45 -12.97 -19.99
N LYS A 105 1.31 -12.81 -21.00
CA LYS A 105 1.32 -13.67 -22.17
C LYS A 105 1.77 -15.09 -21.83
N SER A 106 2.66 -15.25 -20.85
CA SER A 106 3.15 -16.54 -20.37
C SER A 106 2.43 -16.91 -19.08
N LYS A 107 2.29 -18.22 -18.82
CA LYS A 107 1.47 -18.73 -17.72
C LYS A 107 2.27 -19.57 -16.72
N ASP A 108 3.54 -19.86 -17.00
CA ASP A 108 4.31 -20.80 -16.21
C ASP A 108 5.69 -20.22 -15.91
N LEU A 109 5.96 -19.93 -14.63
CA LEU A 109 7.26 -19.41 -14.19
C LEU A 109 8.38 -20.46 -14.31
N LYS A 110 8.04 -21.73 -14.43
CA LYS A 110 9.05 -22.80 -14.55
C LYS A 110 9.55 -22.96 -15.99
N ASN A 111 8.79 -22.44 -16.94
CA ASN A 111 9.13 -22.53 -18.37
C ASN A 111 9.14 -21.13 -18.99
N LEU A 112 9.98 -20.26 -18.46
CA LEU A 112 10.12 -18.92 -19.02
C LEU A 112 10.74 -19.00 -20.42
N PRO A 113 10.19 -18.26 -21.39
CA PRO A 113 10.89 -18.08 -22.64
C PRO A 113 12.14 -17.23 -22.40
N ASP A 114 13.22 -17.50 -23.16
CA ASP A 114 14.40 -16.65 -23.13
C ASP A 114 14.01 -15.25 -23.56
N GLY A 115 14.48 -14.25 -22.81
CA GLY A 115 14.12 -12.88 -23.09
C GLY A 115 12.72 -12.50 -22.58
N ALA A 116 12.13 -13.30 -21.68
CA ALA A 116 10.84 -13.00 -21.08
C ALA A 116 10.81 -11.59 -20.53
N LYS A 117 9.73 -10.86 -20.80
CA LYS A 117 9.52 -9.51 -20.27
C LYS A 117 8.70 -9.59 -18.99
N ILE A 118 9.21 -8.98 -17.92
CA ILE A 118 8.51 -8.92 -16.65
C ILE A 118 8.34 -7.46 -16.25
N ALA A 119 7.09 -7.01 -16.17
CA ALA A 119 6.78 -5.65 -15.73
C ALA A 119 6.89 -5.55 -14.22
N VAL A 120 7.53 -4.50 -13.73
CA VAL A 120 7.69 -4.23 -12.31
C VAL A 120 7.38 -2.76 -12.04
N PRO A 121 6.98 -2.41 -10.80
CA PRO A 121 6.84 -1.00 -10.42
C PRO A 121 8.17 -0.26 -10.60
N ASN A 122 8.10 0.99 -11.04
CA ASN A 122 9.31 1.77 -11.33
C ASN A 122 9.78 2.65 -10.16
N ASP A 123 9.01 2.74 -9.08
CA ASP A 123 9.48 3.47 -7.90
C ASP A 123 10.53 2.64 -7.17
N VAL A 124 11.49 3.33 -6.57
CA VAL A 124 12.69 2.71 -6.01
C VAL A 124 12.39 1.53 -5.09
N THR A 125 11.48 1.71 -4.15
CA THR A 125 11.24 0.69 -3.11
C THR A 125 10.42 -0.49 -3.61
N ASN A 126 9.41 -0.25 -4.44
CA ASN A 126 8.62 -1.35 -4.97
C ASN A 126 9.34 -2.09 -6.10
N GLU A 127 10.19 -1.40 -6.86
CA GLU A 127 11.05 -2.11 -7.83
C GLU A 127 12.01 -3.04 -7.12
N ALA A 128 12.69 -2.56 -6.08
CA ALA A 128 13.58 -3.40 -5.28
C ALA A 128 12.86 -4.61 -4.72
N ARG A 129 11.66 -4.39 -4.19
CA ARG A 129 10.83 -5.48 -3.66
C ARG A 129 10.47 -6.50 -4.74
N ALA A 130 10.17 -6.04 -5.95
CA ALA A 130 9.87 -6.92 -7.08
C ALA A 130 11.10 -7.76 -7.46
N LEU A 131 12.27 -7.14 -7.51
CA LEU A 131 13.51 -7.87 -7.82
C LEU A 131 13.83 -8.91 -6.75
N LEU A 132 13.59 -8.58 -5.48
CA LEU A 132 13.76 -9.54 -4.39
C LEU A 132 12.83 -10.73 -4.55
N LEU A 133 11.58 -10.49 -4.95
CA LEU A 133 10.62 -11.59 -5.17
C LEU A 133 11.06 -12.46 -6.35
N LEU A 134 11.53 -11.87 -7.45
CA LEU A 134 12.06 -12.63 -8.59
C LEU A 134 13.28 -13.48 -8.18
N ALA A 135 14.15 -12.91 -7.35
CA ALA A 135 15.31 -13.63 -6.84
C ALA A 135 14.90 -14.79 -5.94
N ASP A 136 13.88 -14.56 -5.08
CA ASP A 136 13.36 -15.57 -4.19
C ASP A 136 12.78 -16.77 -4.97
N GLN A 137 12.23 -16.51 -6.13
CA GLN A 137 11.71 -17.55 -7.02
C GLN A 137 12.81 -18.21 -7.88
N GLY A 138 14.05 -17.82 -7.70
CA GLY A 138 15.18 -18.40 -8.45
C GLY A 138 15.28 -17.95 -9.89
N LEU A 139 14.60 -16.87 -10.26
CA LEU A 139 14.60 -16.39 -11.65
C LEU A 139 15.79 -15.50 -11.97
N ILE A 140 16.32 -14.83 -10.99
CA ILE A 140 17.52 -13.98 -11.07
C ILE A 140 18.32 -14.14 -9.77
N THR A 141 19.56 -13.67 -9.77
CA THR A 141 20.36 -13.55 -8.55
C THR A 141 20.82 -12.10 -8.42
N LEU A 142 20.62 -11.51 -7.24
CA LEU A 142 21.09 -10.17 -6.94
C LEU A 142 22.41 -10.24 -6.18
N LYS A 143 23.18 -9.16 -6.18
CA LYS A 143 24.42 -9.05 -5.39
C LYS A 143 24.14 -9.40 -3.92
N ASP A 144 23.01 -8.95 -3.40
CA ASP A 144 22.53 -9.24 -2.06
C ASP A 144 21.01 -9.42 -2.12
N ASN A 145 20.54 -10.66 -1.98
CA ASN A 145 19.12 -10.99 -2.06
C ASN A 145 18.30 -10.49 -0.85
N THR A 146 18.94 -9.76 0.07
CA THR A 146 18.25 -9.15 1.23
C THR A 146 18.22 -7.62 1.14
N ASP A 147 18.79 -7.04 0.07
CA ASP A 147 18.89 -5.59 -0.09
C ASP A 147 17.56 -5.00 -0.55
N ILE A 148 16.86 -4.32 0.36
CA ILE A 148 15.56 -3.69 0.05
C ILE A 148 15.69 -2.43 -0.83
N ASN A 149 16.92 -2.08 -1.23
CA ASN A 149 17.19 -0.97 -2.14
C ASN A 149 17.83 -1.46 -3.44
N ALA A 150 17.72 -2.76 -3.74
CA ALA A 150 18.31 -3.34 -4.94
C ALA A 150 17.78 -2.68 -6.22
N THR A 151 18.64 -2.59 -7.23
CA THR A 151 18.28 -2.05 -8.55
C THR A 151 18.62 -3.09 -9.63
N LYS A 152 18.23 -2.82 -10.87
CA LYS A 152 18.56 -3.70 -12.00
C LYS A 152 20.05 -3.93 -12.14
N GLN A 153 20.87 -2.93 -11.78
CA GLN A 153 22.32 -3.05 -11.85
C GLN A 153 22.89 -4.05 -10.86
N ASP A 154 22.09 -4.45 -9.88
CA ASP A 154 22.50 -5.45 -8.87
C ASP A 154 22.24 -6.88 -9.32
N ILE A 155 21.65 -7.09 -10.49
CA ILE A 155 21.43 -8.43 -11.03
C ILE A 155 22.78 -8.98 -11.50
N VAL A 156 23.23 -10.05 -10.86
CA VAL A 156 24.51 -10.70 -11.19
C VAL A 156 24.33 -11.97 -12.01
N GLU A 157 23.15 -12.60 -11.92
CA GLU A 157 22.81 -13.77 -12.74
C GLU A 157 21.41 -13.60 -13.29
N ASN A 158 21.24 -13.84 -14.57
CA ASN A 158 19.97 -13.74 -15.28
C ASN A 158 19.94 -14.83 -16.36
N PRO A 159 19.78 -16.12 -15.95
CA PRO A 159 19.93 -17.23 -16.91
C PRO A 159 18.85 -17.24 -17.98
N HIS A 160 17.68 -16.68 -17.72
CA HIS A 160 16.57 -16.64 -18.69
C HIS A 160 16.57 -15.38 -19.54
N LYS A 161 17.59 -14.51 -19.37
CA LYS A 161 17.68 -13.23 -20.09
C LYS A 161 16.42 -12.39 -19.93
N ILE A 162 15.89 -12.36 -18.71
CA ILE A 162 14.67 -11.60 -18.38
C ILE A 162 14.94 -10.12 -18.64
N GLU A 163 14.01 -9.49 -19.36
CA GLU A 163 14.00 -8.05 -19.53
C GLU A 163 13.07 -7.45 -18.48
N ILE A 164 13.61 -6.64 -17.60
CA ILE A 164 12.84 -5.94 -16.57
C ILE A 164 12.21 -4.70 -17.21
N VAL A 165 10.90 -4.65 -17.27
CA VAL A 165 10.14 -3.55 -17.85
C VAL A 165 9.59 -2.69 -16.71
N GLU A 166 10.15 -1.50 -16.57
CA GLU A 166 9.80 -0.59 -15.47
C GLU A 166 8.59 0.24 -15.86
N VAL A 167 7.50 0.12 -15.12
CA VAL A 167 6.29 0.91 -15.35
C VAL A 167 5.75 1.40 -14.00
N GLU A 168 4.94 2.45 -14.04
CA GLU A 168 4.28 2.93 -12.85
C GLU A 168 3.48 1.80 -12.20
N ALA A 169 3.54 1.70 -10.87
CA ALA A 169 2.89 0.60 -10.13
C ALA A 169 1.43 0.42 -10.51
N ALA A 170 0.69 1.51 -10.65
CA ALA A 170 -0.72 1.49 -11.01
C ALA A 170 -0.96 0.92 -12.41
N GLN A 171 0.05 0.94 -13.29
CA GLN A 171 -0.06 0.50 -14.68
C GLN A 171 0.37 -0.93 -14.89
N VAL A 172 1.01 -1.58 -13.91
CA VAL A 172 1.47 -2.96 -14.10
C VAL A 172 0.33 -3.91 -14.47
N PRO A 173 -0.85 -3.86 -13.81
CA PRO A 173 -1.95 -4.76 -14.21
C PRO A 173 -2.34 -4.60 -15.69
N ARG A 174 -2.41 -3.37 -16.17
CA ARG A 174 -2.76 -3.10 -17.57
C ARG A 174 -1.67 -3.59 -18.53
N SER A 175 -0.42 -3.59 -18.09
CA SER A 175 0.71 -4.01 -18.90
C SER A 175 0.78 -5.52 -19.10
N LEU A 176 0.01 -6.31 -18.33
CA LEU A 176 0.07 -7.78 -18.42
C LEU A 176 -0.23 -8.30 -19.82
N GLN A 177 -1.04 -7.60 -20.59
CA GLN A 177 -1.35 -8.00 -21.98
C GLN A 177 -0.14 -7.87 -22.91
N ASP A 178 0.87 -7.10 -22.51
CA ASP A 178 2.04 -6.78 -23.35
C ASP A 178 3.34 -7.43 -22.87
N VAL A 179 3.32 -8.10 -21.72
CA VAL A 179 4.51 -8.71 -21.13
C VAL A 179 4.24 -10.16 -20.79
N ASP A 180 5.28 -10.92 -20.49
CA ASP A 180 5.12 -12.33 -20.12
C ASP A 180 4.58 -12.46 -18.71
N PHE A 181 5.05 -11.66 -17.77
CA PHE A 181 4.59 -11.64 -16.39
C PHE A 181 4.65 -10.22 -15.83
N GLY A 182 3.93 -9.97 -14.74
CA GLY A 182 4.01 -8.69 -14.04
C GLY A 182 4.01 -8.90 -12.53
N VAL A 183 4.74 -8.06 -11.83
CA VAL A 183 4.77 -8.06 -10.36
C VAL A 183 3.87 -6.92 -9.89
N VAL A 184 2.80 -7.27 -9.18
CA VAL A 184 1.70 -6.35 -8.89
C VAL A 184 1.51 -6.19 -7.39
N ASN A 185 1.45 -4.95 -6.94
CA ASN A 185 1.09 -4.64 -5.55
C ASN A 185 -0.34 -5.11 -5.25
N GLY A 186 -0.57 -5.58 -4.04
CA GLY A 186 -1.86 -6.17 -3.66
C GLY A 186 -3.05 -5.27 -3.91
N ASN A 187 -2.95 -3.97 -3.54
CA ASN A 187 -4.07 -3.06 -3.76
C ASN A 187 -4.41 -2.89 -5.25
N PHE A 188 -3.41 -2.83 -6.11
CA PHE A 188 -3.65 -2.72 -7.55
C PHE A 188 -4.15 -4.03 -8.14
N ALA A 189 -3.73 -5.17 -7.60
CA ALA A 189 -4.27 -6.47 -8.00
C ALA A 189 -5.77 -6.53 -7.71
N ILE A 190 -6.17 -6.18 -6.49
CA ILE A 190 -7.58 -6.18 -6.11
C ILE A 190 -8.38 -5.21 -6.97
N ALA A 191 -7.91 -3.99 -7.11
CA ALA A 191 -8.61 -2.95 -7.88
C ALA A 191 -8.78 -3.32 -9.35
N SER A 192 -7.85 -4.09 -9.93
CA SER A 192 -7.92 -4.48 -11.34
C SER A 192 -8.66 -5.79 -11.56
N GLY A 193 -9.16 -6.41 -10.50
CA GLY A 193 -9.89 -7.68 -10.60
C GLY A 193 -9.01 -8.92 -10.64
N LEU A 194 -7.70 -8.78 -10.40
CA LEU A 194 -6.83 -9.94 -10.25
C LEU A 194 -7.08 -10.58 -8.90
N LYS A 195 -7.07 -11.90 -8.88
CA LYS A 195 -7.23 -12.64 -7.63
C LYS A 195 -5.85 -13.04 -7.12
N VAL A 196 -5.56 -12.69 -5.87
CA VAL A 196 -4.26 -13.03 -5.26
C VAL A 196 -4.06 -14.55 -5.25
N ALA A 197 -5.15 -15.31 -5.10
CA ALA A 197 -5.09 -16.77 -5.16
C ALA A 197 -4.62 -17.29 -6.53
N ASP A 198 -4.74 -16.50 -7.59
CA ASP A 198 -4.32 -16.88 -8.94
C ASP A 198 -2.90 -16.38 -9.26
N ALA A 199 -2.22 -15.72 -8.33
CA ALA A 199 -0.84 -15.32 -8.52
C ALA A 199 0.02 -16.57 -8.71
N LEU A 200 0.97 -16.49 -9.63
CA LEU A 200 1.89 -17.60 -9.90
C LEU A 200 2.88 -17.79 -8.74
N ALA A 201 3.21 -16.73 -8.06
CA ALA A 201 4.02 -16.74 -6.85
C ALA A 201 3.71 -15.48 -6.04
N THR A 202 3.83 -15.58 -4.73
CA THR A 202 3.69 -14.43 -3.82
C THR A 202 4.75 -14.47 -2.75
N GLU A 203 4.99 -13.32 -2.11
CA GLU A 203 5.71 -13.29 -0.84
C GLU A 203 4.92 -14.11 0.17
N ALA A 204 5.62 -14.84 1.05
CA ALA A 204 4.94 -15.58 2.11
C ALA A 204 4.43 -14.64 3.20
N ALA A 205 3.18 -14.84 3.64
CA ALA A 205 2.54 -13.97 4.64
C ALA A 205 3.25 -13.98 5.99
N ASP A 206 3.97 -15.05 6.32
CA ASP A 206 4.73 -15.17 7.56
C ASP A 206 6.21 -14.81 7.39
N SER A 207 6.58 -14.26 6.24
CA SER A 207 7.95 -13.89 5.92
C SER A 207 8.33 -12.55 6.55
N VAL A 208 9.63 -12.20 6.45
CA VAL A 208 10.14 -10.89 6.83
C VAL A 208 9.43 -9.79 6.03
N ALA A 209 9.00 -10.09 4.81
CA ALA A 209 8.28 -9.14 3.95
C ALA A 209 7.01 -8.61 4.61
N ALA A 210 6.28 -9.45 5.36
CA ALA A 210 5.05 -9.03 6.03
C ALA A 210 5.31 -7.89 7.03
N LYS A 211 6.44 -7.94 7.73
CA LYS A 211 6.83 -6.89 8.69
C LYS A 211 7.40 -5.67 7.97
N THR A 212 8.23 -5.90 6.96
CA THR A 212 8.91 -4.82 6.23
C THR A 212 7.93 -3.95 5.43
N TYR A 213 6.94 -4.60 4.79
CA TYR A 213 6.02 -3.93 3.88
C TYR A 213 4.60 -3.83 4.43
N ALA A 214 4.47 -3.84 5.75
CA ALA A 214 3.18 -3.57 6.39
C ALA A 214 2.66 -2.20 5.98
N ASN A 215 1.38 -2.13 5.68
CA ASN A 215 0.72 -0.87 5.32
C ASN A 215 0.39 -0.08 6.57
N ILE A 216 0.68 1.20 6.53
CA ILE A 216 0.74 2.08 7.70
C ILE A 216 -0.19 3.26 7.57
N VAL A 217 -0.62 3.77 8.72
CA VAL A 217 -1.27 5.07 8.84
C VAL A 217 -0.18 6.10 9.04
N VAL A 218 -0.24 7.19 8.28
CA VAL A 218 0.79 8.22 8.24
C VAL A 218 0.16 9.58 8.51
N VAL A 219 0.85 10.39 9.31
CA VAL A 219 0.45 11.76 9.63
C VAL A 219 1.67 12.68 9.46
N ARG A 220 1.45 14.00 9.53
CA ARG A 220 2.57 14.95 9.54
C ARG A 220 3.34 14.86 10.85
N GLU A 221 4.64 15.10 10.78
CA GLU A 221 5.48 15.21 11.97
C GLU A 221 4.89 16.30 12.89
N GLY A 222 4.73 15.96 14.17
CA GLY A 222 4.09 16.83 15.15
C GLY A 222 2.66 16.42 15.47
N ASP A 223 1.99 15.70 14.59
CA ASP A 223 0.60 15.26 14.78
C ASP A 223 0.47 13.83 15.31
N GLU A 224 1.60 13.19 15.65
CA GLU A 224 1.61 11.78 16.05
C GLU A 224 0.70 11.48 17.23
N ASN A 225 0.59 12.43 18.15
CA ASN A 225 -0.18 12.26 19.38
C ASN A 225 -1.44 13.12 19.43
N SER A 226 -1.88 13.67 18.30
CA SER A 226 -3.11 14.46 18.26
C SER A 226 -4.32 13.59 18.58
N GLU A 227 -5.40 14.20 19.06
CA GLU A 227 -6.62 13.48 19.35
C GLU A 227 -7.18 12.78 18.12
N LYS A 228 -7.12 13.43 16.96
CA LYS A 228 -7.55 12.84 15.70
C LYS A 228 -6.75 11.60 15.36
N THR A 229 -5.43 11.68 15.49
CA THR A 229 -4.54 10.55 15.20
C THR A 229 -4.83 9.38 16.12
N GLN A 230 -4.95 9.65 17.43
CA GLN A 230 -5.25 8.61 18.41
C GLN A 230 -6.60 7.94 18.13
N ALA A 231 -7.61 8.74 17.82
CA ALA A 231 -8.94 8.21 17.50
C ALA A 231 -8.92 7.34 16.24
N LEU A 232 -8.21 7.79 15.20
CA LEU A 232 -8.10 7.05 13.94
C LEU A 232 -7.39 5.71 14.14
N VAL A 233 -6.27 5.71 14.82
CA VAL A 233 -5.50 4.48 15.08
C VAL A 233 -6.33 3.50 15.90
N LYS A 234 -6.99 3.99 16.93
CA LYS A 234 -7.85 3.16 17.78
C LYS A 234 -8.97 2.51 16.96
N ALA A 235 -9.62 3.30 16.11
CA ALA A 235 -10.73 2.80 15.29
C ALA A 235 -10.30 1.75 14.28
N LEU A 236 -9.06 1.82 13.79
CA LEU A 236 -8.52 0.89 12.79
C LEU A 236 -7.91 -0.38 13.39
N THR A 237 -7.76 -0.44 14.71
CA THR A 237 -7.08 -1.58 15.36
C THR A 237 -7.99 -2.33 16.32
N THR A 238 -9.29 -2.31 16.06
CA THR A 238 -10.27 -3.04 16.86
C THR A 238 -10.37 -4.50 16.39
N ALA A 239 -10.95 -5.34 17.27
CA ALA A 239 -11.25 -6.72 16.90
C ALA A 239 -12.21 -6.78 15.71
N GLU A 240 -13.16 -5.85 15.63
CA GLU A 240 -14.12 -5.78 14.52
C GLU A 240 -13.43 -5.50 13.19
N ILE A 241 -12.45 -4.62 13.16
CA ILE A 241 -11.70 -4.34 11.94
C ILE A 241 -10.85 -5.55 11.55
N LYS A 242 -10.20 -6.19 12.50
CA LYS A 242 -9.44 -7.41 12.24
C LYS A 242 -10.33 -8.47 11.58
N GLN A 243 -11.52 -8.68 12.13
CA GLN A 243 -12.47 -9.65 11.60
C GLN A 243 -12.98 -9.23 10.23
N PHE A 244 -13.25 -7.95 10.03
CA PHE A 244 -13.66 -7.43 8.73
C PHE A 244 -12.62 -7.76 7.65
N ILE A 245 -11.34 -7.50 7.94
CA ILE A 245 -10.25 -7.76 6.99
C ILE A 245 -10.16 -9.26 6.69
N GLU A 246 -10.18 -10.09 7.72
CA GLU A 246 -10.08 -11.54 7.56
C GLU A 246 -11.23 -12.09 6.71
N ASN A 247 -12.43 -11.64 6.99
CA ASN A 247 -13.63 -12.13 6.30
C ASN A 247 -13.74 -11.64 4.86
N LYS A 248 -13.43 -10.36 4.65
CA LYS A 248 -13.61 -9.77 3.32
C LYS A 248 -12.54 -10.21 2.32
N TYR A 249 -11.29 -10.28 2.76
CA TYR A 249 -10.19 -10.47 1.81
C TYR A 249 -9.59 -11.87 1.82
N GLN A 250 -9.87 -12.68 2.82
CA GLN A 250 -9.51 -14.11 2.87
C GLN A 250 -8.06 -14.41 2.44
N GLY A 251 -7.12 -13.68 3.04
CA GLY A 251 -5.70 -13.89 2.81
C GLY A 251 -5.07 -12.94 1.79
N ALA A 252 -5.87 -12.27 0.96
CA ALA A 252 -5.35 -11.25 0.05
C ALA A 252 -4.90 -9.99 0.80
N VAL A 253 -5.47 -9.76 1.97
CA VAL A 253 -5.10 -8.69 2.91
C VAL A 253 -5.06 -9.35 4.29
N VAL A 254 -3.96 -9.15 5.01
CA VAL A 254 -3.73 -9.83 6.29
C VAL A 254 -3.57 -8.79 7.39
N PRO A 255 -4.45 -8.80 8.42
CA PRO A 255 -4.26 -7.86 9.54
C PRO A 255 -3.01 -8.25 10.33
N ILE A 256 -2.29 -7.24 10.82
CA ILE A 256 -1.04 -7.47 11.56
C ILE A 256 -1.06 -6.85 12.97
N PHE A 257 -2.23 -6.55 13.45
CA PHE A 257 -2.39 -6.04 14.81
C PHE A 257 -3.21 -7.02 15.67
#